data_68307415b82d43052fa3f99af02330d0
#
_entry.id   68307415b82d43052fa3f99af02330d0
#
_cell.length_a   1.000
_cell.length_b   1.000
_cell.length_c   1.000
_cell.angle_alpha   90.00
_cell.angle_beta   90.00
_cell.angle_gamma   90.00
#
_symmetry.space_group_name_H-M   'P 1'
#
loop_
_entity.id
_entity.type
_entity.pdbx_description
1 polymer ?
#
loop_
_entity_poly.entity_id
_entity_poly.type
_entity_poly.pdbx_seq_one_letter_code
_entity_poly.pdbx_strand_id
1 'polypeptide(L)'
;MKYVNKKMVVVINTLALKHSGGMGLTSTNIMEGKSLGFIEKIHTNQVFGQKIYPDIFHQAAAYMYHIIKNHVFHDGNKRTGLATAISFLKWNNIAFSPLDEDHVFDKVISITETDAGPDRAIPDIANWLKSLSLY
;
A
#
# COMPACT_ATOMS: atom_id res chain seq x y z
N MET A 1 2.49 13.86 10.99
CA MET A 1 2.48 12.68 10.11
C MET A 1 2.11 13.11 8.69
N LYS A 2 2.85 12.60 7.72
CA LYS A 2 2.60 12.88 6.30
C LYS A 2 1.78 11.73 5.72
N TYR A 3 0.61 12.05 5.18
CA TYR A 3 -0.30 11.03 4.63
C TYR A 3 -0.18 10.92 3.11
N VAL A 4 -0.59 9.77 2.59
CA VAL A 4 -0.64 9.50 1.15
C VAL A 4 -1.94 10.05 0.59
N ASN A 5 -1.88 10.67 -0.59
CA ASN A 5 -3.07 11.09 -1.32
C ASN A 5 -3.19 10.33 -2.66
N LYS A 6 -4.31 10.51 -3.33
CA LYS A 6 -4.60 9.81 -4.60
C LYS A 6 -3.55 10.08 -5.67
N LYS A 7 -3.09 11.32 -5.79
CA LYS A 7 -2.08 11.69 -6.79
C LYS A 7 -0.76 10.95 -6.56
N MET A 8 -0.37 10.82 -5.30
CA MET A 8 0.86 10.09 -4.94
C MET A 8 0.77 8.62 -5.37
N VAL A 9 -0.38 7.98 -5.15
CA VAL A 9 -0.57 6.59 -5.55
C VAL A 9 -0.49 6.44 -7.07
N VAL A 10 -1.08 7.35 -7.83
CA VAL A 10 -0.99 7.33 -9.29
C VAL A 10 0.46 7.49 -9.75
N VAL A 11 1.21 8.41 -9.16
CA VAL A 11 2.63 8.60 -9.49
C VAL A 11 3.43 7.35 -9.18
N ILE A 12 3.21 6.74 -8.02
CA ILE A 12 3.89 5.50 -7.62
C ILE A 12 3.58 4.38 -8.62
N ASN A 13 2.32 4.22 -9.02
CA ASN A 13 1.93 3.23 -10.03
C ASN A 13 2.65 3.49 -11.36
N THR A 14 2.68 4.73 -11.81
CA THR A 14 3.35 5.11 -13.05
C THR A 14 4.83 4.75 -13.02
N LEU A 15 5.51 5.06 -11.91
CA LEU A 15 6.93 4.73 -11.73
C LEU A 15 7.16 3.22 -11.70
N ALA A 16 6.29 2.48 -11.02
CA ALA A 16 6.39 1.02 -10.96
C ALA A 16 6.27 0.38 -12.34
N LEU A 17 5.32 0.84 -13.15
CA LEU A 17 5.14 0.34 -14.50
C LEU A 17 6.33 0.69 -15.40
N LYS A 18 6.84 1.91 -15.28
CA LYS A 18 7.98 2.36 -16.06
C LYS A 18 9.21 1.49 -15.81
N HIS A 19 9.48 1.14 -14.55
CA HIS A 19 10.63 0.32 -14.18
C HIS A 19 10.47 -1.15 -14.58
N SER A 20 9.24 -1.64 -14.65
CA SER A 20 8.99 -3.05 -14.94
C SER A 20 8.74 -3.34 -16.41
N GLY A 21 8.72 -2.32 -17.27
CA GLY A 21 8.35 -2.49 -18.67
C GLY A 21 6.89 -2.87 -18.86
N GLY A 22 6.03 -2.49 -17.91
CA GLY A 22 4.60 -2.76 -17.98
C GLY A 22 3.90 -2.03 -19.12
N MET A 23 2.56 -2.12 -19.14
CA MET A 23 1.77 -1.57 -20.22
C MET A 23 1.99 -0.06 -20.40
N GLY A 24 1.75 0.41 -21.61
CA GLY A 24 1.91 1.82 -21.98
C GLY A 24 1.15 2.74 -21.03
N LEU A 25 1.74 3.92 -20.79
CA LEU A 25 1.16 4.86 -19.86
C LEU A 25 -0.04 5.57 -20.46
N THR A 26 -1.19 5.41 -19.82
CA THR A 26 -2.32 6.29 -19.97
C THR A 26 -2.23 7.35 -18.88
N SER A 27 -3.14 8.30 -18.86
CA SER A 27 -3.10 9.37 -17.86
C SER A 27 -3.12 8.83 -16.42
N THR A 28 -3.83 7.73 -16.14
CA THR A 28 -3.95 7.20 -14.78
C THR A 28 -3.79 5.70 -14.66
N ASN A 29 -3.92 4.91 -15.71
CA ASN A 29 -3.99 3.45 -15.67
C ASN A 29 -5.10 2.89 -14.78
N ILE A 30 -6.03 3.72 -14.34
CA ILE A 30 -7.14 3.27 -13.47
C ILE A 30 -8.16 2.55 -14.35
N MET A 31 -8.61 1.39 -13.87
CA MET A 31 -9.63 0.61 -14.56
C MET A 31 -10.97 1.35 -14.55
N GLU A 32 -11.72 1.20 -15.64
CA GLU A 32 -13.05 1.79 -15.75
C GLU A 32 -13.93 1.35 -14.58
N GLY A 33 -14.64 2.29 -13.97
CA GLY A 33 -15.51 2.02 -12.85
C GLY A 33 -14.80 1.91 -11.49
N LYS A 34 -13.47 2.04 -11.47
CA LYS A 34 -12.69 2.01 -10.22
C LYS A 34 -12.25 3.40 -9.83
N SER A 35 -11.93 3.58 -8.54
CA SER A 35 -11.41 4.84 -8.03
C SER A 35 -10.50 4.63 -6.85
N LEU A 36 -9.68 5.65 -6.54
CA LEU A 36 -8.80 5.67 -5.38
C LEU A 36 -9.42 6.43 -4.19
N GLY A 37 -10.75 6.63 -4.20
CA GLY A 37 -11.43 7.36 -3.13
C GLY A 37 -11.19 6.81 -1.74
N PHE A 38 -10.88 5.52 -1.61
CA PHE A 38 -10.59 4.90 -0.31
C PHE A 38 -9.29 5.40 0.32
N ILE A 39 -8.38 6.00 -0.44
CA ILE A 39 -7.06 6.43 0.08
C ILE A 39 -7.23 7.49 1.18
N GLU A 40 -8.02 8.53 0.92
CA GLU A 40 -8.24 9.58 1.93
C GLU A 40 -9.00 9.04 3.14
N LYS A 41 -9.88 8.06 2.94
CA LYS A 41 -10.64 7.46 4.04
C LYS A 41 -9.75 6.70 5.01
N ILE A 42 -8.63 6.15 4.56
CA ILE A 42 -7.73 5.36 5.41
C ILE A 42 -7.21 6.21 6.57
N HIS A 43 -6.75 7.43 6.32
CA HIS A 43 -6.18 8.25 7.39
C HIS A 43 -7.21 9.13 8.10
N THR A 44 -8.38 9.35 7.52
CA THR A 44 -9.45 10.14 8.14
C THR A 44 -10.49 9.27 8.82
N ASN A 45 -10.45 7.95 8.60
CA ASN A 45 -11.46 7.04 9.10
C ASN A 45 -11.34 6.89 10.61
N GLN A 46 -12.41 7.24 11.31
CA GLN A 46 -12.46 7.23 12.78
C GLN A 46 -13.74 6.57 13.26
N VAL A 47 -13.64 5.91 14.41
CA VAL A 47 -14.80 5.36 15.11
C VAL A 47 -14.88 6.05 16.48
N PHE A 48 -15.99 6.76 16.75
CA PHE A 48 -16.18 7.47 18.00
C PHE A 48 -15.00 8.40 18.35
N GLY A 49 -14.49 9.14 17.36
CA GLY A 49 -13.42 10.11 17.56
C GLY A 49 -12.02 9.50 17.62
N GLN A 50 -11.90 8.20 17.48
CA GLN A 50 -10.58 7.53 17.49
C GLN A 50 -10.29 6.92 16.13
N LYS A 51 -9.01 6.99 15.72
CA LYS A 51 -8.59 6.39 14.46
C LYS A 51 -8.68 4.87 14.55
N ILE A 52 -9.14 4.25 13.48
CA ILE A 52 -9.23 2.79 13.38
C ILE A 52 -7.84 2.16 13.39
N TYR A 53 -6.85 2.84 12.78
CA TYR A 53 -5.49 2.32 12.67
C TYR A 53 -4.62 2.94 13.78
N PRO A 54 -4.20 2.13 14.78
CA PRO A 54 -3.60 2.68 16.02
C PRO A 54 -2.20 3.25 15.85
N ASP A 55 -1.45 2.85 14.85
CA ASP A 55 -0.08 3.33 14.67
C ASP A 55 0.29 3.45 13.19
N ILE A 56 1.51 3.95 12.94
CA ILE A 56 1.99 4.20 11.59
C ILE A 56 2.12 2.92 10.75
N PHE A 57 2.45 1.79 11.38
CA PHE A 57 2.58 0.52 10.66
C PHE A 57 1.22 -0.03 10.23
N HIS A 58 0.20 0.13 11.07
CA HIS A 58 -1.17 -0.23 10.69
C HIS A 58 -1.69 0.68 9.57
N GLN A 59 -1.34 1.97 9.61
CA GLN A 59 -1.70 2.91 8.56
C GLN A 59 -1.07 2.50 7.23
N ALA A 60 0.22 2.19 7.24
CA ALA A 60 0.94 1.72 6.06
C ALA A 60 0.35 0.41 5.53
N ALA A 61 0.04 -0.51 6.44
CA ALA A 61 -0.55 -1.80 6.11
C ALA A 61 -1.93 -1.63 5.45
N ALA A 62 -2.71 -0.67 5.92
CA ALA A 62 -4.01 -0.36 5.33
C ALA A 62 -3.88 0.13 3.89
N TYR A 63 -2.92 1.02 3.61
CA TYR A 63 -2.64 1.43 2.23
C TYR A 63 -2.29 0.22 1.36
N MET A 64 -1.37 -0.61 1.82
CA MET A 64 -0.92 -1.77 1.07
C MET A 64 -2.06 -2.76 0.79
N TYR A 65 -2.79 -3.12 1.83
CA TYR A 65 -3.89 -4.08 1.73
C TYR A 65 -4.96 -3.60 0.73
N HIS A 66 -5.43 -2.38 0.90
CA HIS A 66 -6.54 -1.87 0.08
C HIS A 66 -6.12 -1.60 -1.37
N ILE A 67 -4.89 -1.14 -1.60
CA ILE A 67 -4.40 -0.97 -2.97
C ILE A 67 -4.33 -2.32 -3.69
N ILE A 68 -3.82 -3.34 -3.02
CA ILE A 68 -3.71 -4.68 -3.61
C ILE A 68 -5.09 -5.31 -3.81
N LYS A 69 -5.94 -5.29 -2.79
CA LYS A 69 -7.23 -6.00 -2.82
C LYS A 69 -8.28 -5.32 -3.69
N ASN A 70 -8.25 -4.00 -3.80
CA ASN A 70 -9.23 -3.28 -4.63
C ASN A 70 -8.91 -3.34 -6.12
N HIS A 71 -7.69 -3.70 -6.48
CA HIS A 71 -7.28 -3.92 -7.86
C HIS A 71 -7.71 -2.77 -8.78
N VAL A 72 -7.32 -1.54 -8.42
CA VAL A 72 -7.78 -0.32 -9.08
C VAL A 72 -7.11 -0.10 -10.44
N PHE A 73 -5.85 -0.49 -10.56
CA PHE A 73 -5.07 -0.27 -11.79
C PHE A 73 -5.15 -1.48 -12.73
N HIS A 74 -4.97 -1.23 -14.02
CA HIS A 74 -4.86 -2.31 -14.99
C HIS A 74 -3.66 -3.21 -14.72
N ASP A 75 -2.57 -2.63 -14.20
CA ASP A 75 -1.34 -3.35 -13.94
C ASP A 75 -0.61 -2.69 -12.77
N GLY A 76 0.26 -3.46 -12.10
CA GLY A 76 1.14 -2.94 -11.06
C GLY A 76 0.52 -2.78 -9.69
N ASN A 77 -0.65 -3.35 -9.41
CA ASN A 77 -1.33 -3.19 -8.12
C ASN A 77 -0.47 -3.69 -6.95
N LYS A 78 0.17 -4.85 -7.08
CA LYS A 78 1.02 -5.41 -6.03
C LYS A 78 2.22 -4.52 -5.74
N ARG A 79 2.92 -4.07 -6.78
CA ARG A 79 4.08 -3.18 -6.63
C ARG A 79 3.68 -1.83 -6.07
N THR A 80 2.56 -1.29 -6.55
CA THR A 80 2.06 0.01 -6.08
C THR A 80 1.68 -0.05 -4.61
N GLY A 81 1.01 -1.11 -4.17
CA GLY A 81 0.66 -1.29 -2.77
C GLY A 81 1.89 -1.34 -1.88
N LEU A 82 2.87 -2.15 -2.23
CA LEU A 82 4.13 -2.26 -1.47
C LEU A 82 4.88 -0.93 -1.46
N ALA A 83 5.08 -0.33 -2.63
CA ALA A 83 5.84 0.92 -2.73
C ALA A 83 5.16 2.07 -1.98
N THR A 84 3.83 2.12 -1.99
CA THR A 84 3.08 3.12 -1.23
C THR A 84 3.32 2.97 0.26
N ALA A 85 3.23 1.74 0.78
CA ALA A 85 3.45 1.48 2.21
C ALA A 85 4.88 1.86 2.63
N ILE A 86 5.87 1.42 1.88
CA ILE A 86 7.28 1.71 2.19
C ILE A 86 7.56 3.21 2.09
N SER A 87 7.07 3.87 1.04
CA SER A 87 7.27 5.31 0.86
C SER A 87 6.63 6.11 1.98
N PHE A 88 5.41 5.74 2.37
CA PHE A 88 4.72 6.38 3.49
C PHE A 88 5.55 6.29 4.78
N LEU A 89 6.07 5.10 5.08
CA LEU A 89 6.89 4.89 6.28
C LEU A 89 8.18 5.70 6.20
N LYS A 90 8.87 5.71 5.06
CA LYS A 90 10.09 6.50 4.88
C LYS A 90 9.83 8.00 5.03
N TRP A 91 8.74 8.51 4.48
CA TRP A 91 8.38 9.92 4.62
C TRP A 91 8.12 10.30 6.08
N ASN A 92 7.78 9.34 6.91
CA ASN A 92 7.54 9.55 8.33
C ASN A 92 8.71 9.05 9.19
N ASN A 93 9.92 9.06 8.62
CA ASN A 93 11.19 8.81 9.31
C ASN A 93 11.41 7.37 9.78
N ILE A 94 10.75 6.42 9.15
CA ILE A 94 11.03 5.00 9.39
C ILE A 94 12.08 4.54 8.37
N ALA A 95 13.19 4.01 8.86
CA ALA A 95 14.28 3.53 8.02
C ALA A 95 14.19 2.02 7.80
N PHE A 96 14.75 1.55 6.69
CA PHE A 96 14.79 0.13 6.33
C PHE A 96 16.21 -0.25 5.92
N SER A 97 16.61 -1.48 6.25
CA SER A 97 17.76 -2.13 5.62
C SER A 97 17.38 -2.52 4.19
N PRO A 98 18.36 -2.85 3.33
CA PRO A 98 18.04 -3.41 2.02
C PRO A 98 17.09 -4.60 2.17
N LEU A 99 16.04 -4.63 1.34
CA LEU A 99 15.01 -5.67 1.43
C LEU A 99 15.39 -6.89 0.60
N ASP A 100 15.07 -8.08 1.12
CA ASP A 100 15.19 -9.33 0.37
C ASP A 100 14.00 -9.41 -0.59
N GLU A 101 14.27 -9.33 -1.89
CA GLU A 101 13.22 -9.28 -2.91
C GLU A 101 12.34 -10.53 -2.90
N ASP A 102 12.92 -11.71 -2.72
CA ASP A 102 12.16 -12.96 -2.70
C ASP A 102 11.19 -13.01 -1.51
N HIS A 103 11.67 -12.62 -0.33
CA HIS A 103 10.86 -12.57 0.88
C HIS A 103 9.69 -11.59 0.72
N VAL A 104 9.99 -10.40 0.20
CA VAL A 104 9.00 -9.35 -0.01
C VAL A 104 7.96 -9.78 -1.05
N PHE A 105 8.41 -10.40 -2.14
CA PHE A 105 7.53 -10.90 -3.19
C PHE A 105 6.56 -11.95 -2.66
N ASP A 106 7.05 -12.89 -1.86
CA ASP A 106 6.21 -13.93 -1.26
C ASP A 106 5.12 -13.34 -0.39
N LYS A 107 5.45 -12.31 0.40
CA LYS A 107 4.45 -11.64 1.24
C LYS A 107 3.38 -10.94 0.40
N VAL A 108 3.78 -10.24 -0.65
CA VAL A 108 2.83 -9.54 -1.53
C VAL A 108 1.87 -10.53 -2.20
N ILE A 109 2.39 -11.66 -2.67
CA ILE A 109 1.56 -12.73 -3.24
C ILE A 109 0.57 -13.26 -2.20
N SER A 110 1.02 -13.47 -0.97
CA SER A 110 0.13 -13.97 0.10
C SER A 110 -1.03 -13.02 0.37
N ILE A 111 -0.79 -11.71 0.29
CA ILE A 111 -1.86 -10.72 0.46
C ILE A 111 -2.87 -10.81 -0.69
N THR A 112 -2.38 -10.99 -1.92
CA THR A 112 -3.24 -11.14 -3.09
C THR A 112 -4.17 -12.35 -2.95
N GLU A 113 -3.67 -13.44 -2.39
CA GLU A 113 -4.37 -14.71 -2.31
C GLU A 113 -5.19 -14.90 -1.04
N THR A 114 -5.02 -14.06 -0.02
CA THR A 114 -5.69 -14.27 1.25
C THR A 114 -7.20 -14.04 1.17
N ASP A 115 -7.96 -14.86 1.88
CA ASP A 115 -9.39 -14.67 2.11
C ASP A 115 -9.65 -13.90 3.41
N ALA A 116 -8.60 -13.58 4.17
CA ALA A 116 -8.75 -12.81 5.39
C ALA A 116 -9.21 -11.39 5.09
N GLY A 117 -10.21 -10.93 5.82
CA GLY A 117 -10.65 -9.54 5.70
C GLY A 117 -9.66 -8.56 6.32
N PRO A 118 -9.93 -7.25 6.19
CA PRO A 118 -9.00 -6.22 6.69
C PRO A 118 -8.72 -6.32 8.18
N ASP A 119 -9.69 -6.75 8.97
CA ASP A 119 -9.53 -6.85 10.43
C ASP A 119 -8.42 -7.81 10.85
N ARG A 120 -8.17 -8.85 10.05
CA ARG A 120 -7.12 -9.84 10.32
C ARG A 120 -5.87 -9.57 9.49
N ALA A 121 -6.02 -9.18 8.24
CA ALA A 121 -4.91 -8.99 7.32
C ALA A 121 -4.08 -7.75 7.66
N ILE A 122 -4.72 -6.64 7.99
CA ILE A 122 -4.00 -5.38 8.24
C ILE A 122 -3.05 -5.49 9.45
N PRO A 123 -3.47 -6.02 10.61
CA PRO A 123 -2.51 -6.22 11.72
C PRO A 123 -1.35 -7.14 11.36
N ASP A 124 -1.59 -8.19 10.59
CA ASP A 124 -0.54 -9.09 10.13
C ASP A 124 0.48 -8.36 9.23
N ILE A 125 -0.01 -7.59 8.27
CA ILE A 125 0.85 -6.79 7.39
C ILE A 125 1.62 -5.75 8.19
N ALA A 126 0.97 -5.11 9.17
CA ALA A 126 1.61 -4.11 10.03
C ALA A 126 2.81 -4.70 10.78
N ASN A 127 2.63 -5.88 11.37
CA ASN A 127 3.71 -6.57 12.08
C ASN A 127 4.84 -6.95 11.12
N TRP A 128 4.50 -7.38 9.92
CA TRP A 128 5.48 -7.71 8.90
C TRP A 128 6.29 -6.48 8.48
N LEU A 129 5.62 -5.35 8.20
CA LEU A 129 6.29 -4.10 7.84
C LEU A 129 7.22 -3.63 8.95
N LYS A 130 6.78 -3.73 10.21
CA LYS A 130 7.60 -3.38 11.36
C LYS A 130 8.85 -4.26 11.42
N SER A 131 8.72 -5.55 11.14
CA SER A 131 9.85 -6.48 11.14
C SER A 131 10.90 -6.16 10.08
N LEU A 132 10.51 -5.55 8.97
CA LEU A 132 11.43 -5.11 7.91
C LEU A 132 12.15 -3.81 8.27
N SER A 133 11.58 -3.02 9.17
CA SER A 133 12.10 -1.70 9.49
C SER A 133 13.23 -1.78 10.52
N LEU A 134 13.96 -0.66 10.66
CA LEU A 134 14.98 -0.49 11.69
C LEU A 134 14.40 0.14 12.97
N TYR A 135 13.11 0.22 13.03
CA TYR A 135 12.40 0.80 14.18
C TYR A 135 12.56 -0.03 15.46
#